data_3b643098c6063075ee65f1173fffc4d5
#
_entry.id   3b643098c6063075ee65f1173fffc4d5
#
_cell.length_a   1.000
_cell.length_b   1.000
_cell.length_c   1.000
_cell.angle_alpha   90.00
_cell.angle_beta   90.00
_cell.angle_gamma   90.00
#
_symmetry.space_group_name_H-M   'P 1'
#
loop_
_entity.id
_entity.type
_entity.pdbx_description
1 polymer ?
#
loop_
_entity_poly.entity_id
_entity_poly.type
_entity_poly.pdbx_seq_one_letter_code
_entity_poly.pdbx_strand_id
1 'polypeptide(L)'
;MKIYRYGEVESTQKIAKQLIKQGLERGSIIVADSQIKGRGRLNRTWLSSPGGLYCSIIIEQDNFLPVIVAVAVVTTLYQIGIDARIKWPNDILVLDKKIAGILIETSGKDAIVGIGVNINKVPLEMATSLAQEGIQMSQNSLLTHLYESLMDTLGYPKKKIREIYRNFSHTLGKQVKIQLNEEEIIGIAVDIDADGGLLIQRDSQLKKIVAGDCLYMDSIKKDD
;
A
#
# COMPACT_ATOMS: atom_id res chain seq x y z
N MET A 1 -5.86 -2.25 -21.00
CA MET A 1 -6.32 -2.60 -19.64
C MET A 1 -7.43 -3.65 -19.75
N LYS A 2 -7.29 -4.81 -19.13
CA LYS A 2 -8.31 -5.88 -19.09
C LYS A 2 -8.78 -6.05 -17.64
N ILE A 3 -10.07 -5.85 -17.37
CA ILE A 3 -10.63 -5.86 -16.02
C ILE A 3 -11.55 -7.05 -15.85
N TYR A 4 -11.31 -7.85 -14.82
CA TYR A 4 -12.15 -8.98 -14.38
C TYR A 4 -12.89 -8.56 -13.12
N ARG A 5 -14.22 -8.45 -13.21
CA ARG A 5 -15.08 -8.00 -12.12
C ARG A 5 -15.81 -9.15 -11.46
N TYR A 6 -15.84 -9.10 -10.14
CA TYR A 6 -16.50 -10.08 -9.30
C TYR A 6 -17.38 -9.36 -8.27
N GLY A 7 -18.47 -9.96 -7.87
CA GLY A 7 -19.25 -9.52 -6.72
C GLY A 7 -18.48 -9.80 -5.42
N GLU A 8 -18.91 -10.82 -4.67
CA GLU A 8 -18.21 -11.28 -3.49
C GLU A 8 -17.21 -12.40 -3.81
N VAL A 9 -15.97 -12.28 -3.32
CA VAL A 9 -14.93 -13.30 -3.48
C VAL A 9 -14.24 -13.60 -2.15
N GLU A 10 -13.49 -14.70 -2.10
CA GLU A 10 -12.65 -14.97 -0.94
C GLU A 10 -11.54 -13.89 -0.83
N SER A 11 -10.81 -13.64 -1.92
CA SER A 11 -9.79 -12.60 -2.04
C SER A 11 -9.40 -12.37 -3.51
N THR A 12 -9.26 -11.12 -3.93
CA THR A 12 -8.78 -10.76 -5.28
C THR A 12 -7.38 -11.30 -5.56
N GLN A 13 -6.51 -11.36 -4.54
CA GLN A 13 -5.18 -11.96 -4.61
C GLN A 13 -5.24 -13.46 -4.92
N LYS A 14 -6.17 -14.18 -4.29
CA LYS A 14 -6.35 -15.62 -4.55
C LYS A 14 -6.84 -15.88 -5.96
N ILE A 15 -7.79 -15.09 -6.44
CA ILE A 15 -8.29 -15.15 -7.83
C ILE A 15 -7.15 -14.85 -8.81
N ALA A 16 -6.37 -13.79 -8.57
CA ALA A 16 -5.22 -13.45 -9.40
C ALA A 16 -4.22 -14.59 -9.51
N LYS A 17 -3.85 -15.23 -8.40
CA LYS A 17 -2.96 -16.42 -8.39
C LYS A 17 -3.50 -17.59 -9.21
N GLN A 18 -4.81 -17.82 -9.17
CA GLN A 18 -5.45 -18.88 -9.95
C GLN A 18 -5.42 -18.56 -11.45
N LEU A 19 -5.77 -17.32 -11.81
CA LEU A 19 -5.83 -16.89 -13.20
C LEU A 19 -4.44 -16.81 -13.86
N ILE A 20 -3.38 -16.43 -13.13
CA ILE A 20 -2.00 -16.48 -13.63
C ILE A 20 -1.62 -17.91 -14.07
N LYS A 21 -2.00 -18.94 -13.29
CA LYS A 21 -1.77 -20.34 -13.65
C LYS A 21 -2.52 -20.76 -14.92
N GLN A 22 -3.58 -20.04 -15.29
CA GLN A 22 -4.38 -20.23 -16.49
C GLN A 22 -3.93 -19.33 -17.65
N GLY A 23 -2.80 -18.63 -17.51
CA GLY A 23 -2.23 -17.78 -18.56
C GLY A 23 -2.73 -16.33 -18.56
N LEU A 24 -3.23 -15.83 -17.42
CA LEU A 24 -3.62 -14.42 -17.33
C LEU A 24 -2.41 -13.50 -17.55
N GLU A 25 -2.56 -12.54 -18.46
CA GLU A 25 -1.50 -11.65 -18.90
C GLU A 25 -1.26 -10.49 -17.90
N ARG A 26 -0.03 -9.97 -17.89
CA ARG A 26 0.34 -8.73 -17.21
C ARG A 26 -0.55 -7.56 -17.66
N GLY A 27 -0.78 -6.59 -16.76
CA GLY A 27 -1.71 -5.48 -17.00
C GLY A 27 -3.17 -5.84 -16.74
N SER A 28 -3.48 -7.11 -16.43
CA SER A 28 -4.82 -7.53 -16.01
C SER A 28 -5.13 -7.09 -14.59
N ILE A 29 -6.38 -6.71 -14.37
CA ILE A 29 -6.89 -6.25 -13.07
C ILE A 29 -8.05 -7.13 -12.62
N ILE A 30 -7.98 -7.64 -11.42
CA ILE A 30 -9.07 -8.33 -10.71
C ILE A 30 -9.67 -7.35 -9.72
N VAL A 31 -10.98 -7.12 -9.79
CA VAL A 31 -11.71 -6.22 -8.86
C VAL A 31 -12.86 -6.98 -8.25
N ALA A 32 -13.13 -6.76 -6.96
CA ALA A 32 -14.29 -7.31 -6.28
C ALA A 32 -15.07 -6.21 -5.54
N ASP A 33 -16.38 -6.43 -5.38
CA ASP A 33 -17.24 -5.53 -4.59
C ASP A 33 -17.03 -5.75 -3.08
N SER A 34 -16.72 -7.01 -2.69
CA SER A 34 -16.38 -7.37 -1.30
C SER A 34 -15.46 -8.59 -1.25
N GLN A 35 -14.79 -8.78 -0.10
CA GLN A 35 -13.96 -9.96 0.14
C GLN A 35 -14.29 -10.58 1.50
N ILE A 36 -14.53 -11.92 1.52
CA ILE A 36 -14.80 -12.67 2.75
C ILE A 36 -13.52 -12.82 3.60
N LYS A 37 -12.37 -13.00 2.94
CA LYS A 37 -11.06 -13.19 3.55
C LYS A 37 -10.04 -12.24 2.93
N GLY A 38 -10.32 -10.93 2.97
CA GLY A 38 -9.38 -9.90 2.55
C GLY A 38 -8.08 -10.03 3.35
N ARG A 39 -6.93 -9.93 2.66
CA ARG A 39 -5.61 -10.20 3.22
C ARG A 39 -4.74 -8.95 3.29
N GLY A 40 -4.12 -8.76 4.43
CA GLY A 40 -3.01 -7.86 4.64
C GLY A 40 -1.69 -8.62 4.83
N ARG A 41 -0.62 -7.90 5.12
CA ARG A 41 0.69 -8.49 5.47
C ARG A 41 0.61 -9.28 6.78
N LEU A 42 1.54 -10.23 6.95
CA LEU A 42 1.68 -11.04 8.16
C LEU A 42 0.36 -11.73 8.56
N ASN A 43 -0.40 -12.21 7.57
CA ASN A 43 -1.71 -12.86 7.74
C ASN A 43 -2.78 -12.01 8.45
N ARG A 44 -2.60 -10.69 8.53
CA ARG A 44 -3.63 -9.79 9.04
C ARG A 44 -4.83 -9.76 8.09
N THR A 45 -6.02 -9.57 8.65
CA THR A 45 -7.24 -9.40 7.86
C THR A 45 -7.33 -7.96 7.34
N TRP A 46 -7.71 -7.81 6.07
CA TRP A 46 -8.18 -6.55 5.49
C TRP A 46 -9.71 -6.58 5.44
N LEU A 47 -10.36 -5.71 6.19
CA LEU A 47 -11.82 -5.60 6.17
C LEU A 47 -12.27 -5.09 4.80
N SER A 48 -13.10 -5.87 4.12
CA SER A 48 -13.48 -5.64 2.72
C SER A 48 -15.00 -5.69 2.52
N SER A 49 -15.72 -4.89 3.31
CA SER A 49 -17.17 -4.73 3.16
C SER A 49 -17.52 -4.03 1.84
N PRO A 50 -18.74 -4.22 1.28
CA PRO A 50 -19.16 -3.51 0.07
C PRO A 50 -18.96 -2.01 0.17
N GLY A 51 -18.49 -1.40 -0.94
CA GLY A 51 -18.28 0.06 -1.02
C GLY A 51 -16.86 0.52 -0.78
N GLY A 52 -15.86 -0.35 -0.81
CA GLY A 52 -14.44 -0.02 -0.96
C GLY A 52 -13.91 -0.38 -2.35
N LEU A 53 -12.66 -0.04 -2.64
CA LEU A 53 -11.93 -0.55 -3.79
C LEU A 53 -11.03 -1.70 -3.34
N TYR A 54 -11.26 -2.88 -3.87
CA TYR A 54 -10.43 -4.07 -3.64
C TYR A 54 -10.00 -4.61 -4.99
N CYS A 55 -8.73 -4.38 -5.33
CA CYS A 55 -8.21 -4.83 -6.61
C CYS A 55 -6.86 -5.53 -6.48
N SER A 56 -6.56 -6.38 -7.45
CA SER A 56 -5.25 -7.01 -7.63
C SER A 56 -4.82 -6.83 -9.08
N ILE A 57 -3.63 -6.25 -9.29
CA ILE A 57 -3.08 -5.94 -10.60
C ILE A 57 -1.86 -6.83 -10.83
N ILE A 58 -1.78 -7.47 -12.01
CA ILE A 58 -0.65 -8.31 -12.37
C ILE A 58 0.39 -7.48 -13.10
N ILE A 59 1.60 -7.41 -12.54
CA ILE A 59 2.70 -6.58 -13.04
C ILE A 59 3.98 -7.44 -13.06
N GLU A 60 4.99 -7.02 -13.80
CA GLU A 60 6.33 -7.61 -13.72
C GLU A 60 6.94 -7.42 -12.34
N GLN A 61 7.61 -8.45 -11.81
CA GLN A 61 8.25 -8.36 -10.49
C GLN A 61 9.44 -7.39 -10.53
N ASP A 62 9.44 -6.44 -9.59
CA ASP A 62 10.57 -5.55 -9.26
C ASP A 62 10.58 -5.34 -7.74
N ASN A 63 11.76 -5.37 -7.13
CA ASN A 63 11.90 -5.14 -5.68
C ASN A 63 11.46 -3.72 -5.27
N PHE A 64 11.44 -2.78 -6.21
CA PHE A 64 11.01 -1.40 -5.97
C PHE A 64 9.48 -1.19 -6.09
N LEU A 65 8.71 -2.21 -6.47
CA LEU A 65 7.24 -2.13 -6.59
C LEU A 65 6.53 -1.57 -5.34
N PRO A 66 6.92 -1.91 -4.10
CA PRO A 66 6.25 -1.33 -2.93
C PRO A 66 6.29 0.20 -2.91
N VAL A 67 7.42 0.79 -3.34
CA VAL A 67 7.59 2.25 -3.43
C VAL A 67 6.79 2.82 -4.60
N ILE A 68 6.86 2.19 -5.77
CA ILE A 68 6.10 2.59 -6.97
C ILE A 68 4.61 2.64 -6.66
N VAL A 69 4.07 1.57 -6.09
CA VAL A 69 2.64 1.45 -5.80
C VAL A 69 2.20 2.42 -4.72
N ALA A 70 3.01 2.61 -3.67
CA ALA A 70 2.71 3.59 -2.62
C ALA A 70 2.65 5.02 -3.18
N VAL A 71 3.60 5.38 -4.07
CA VAL A 71 3.61 6.66 -4.78
C VAL A 71 2.37 6.81 -5.67
N ALA A 72 2.02 5.79 -6.45
CA ALA A 72 0.83 5.83 -7.30
C ALA A 72 -0.45 6.04 -6.47
N VAL A 73 -0.63 5.31 -5.37
CA VAL A 73 -1.82 5.44 -4.50
C VAL A 73 -1.88 6.82 -3.86
N VAL A 74 -0.77 7.31 -3.27
CA VAL A 74 -0.79 8.63 -2.61
C VAL A 74 -0.98 9.75 -3.61
N THR A 75 -0.41 9.66 -4.81
CA THR A 75 -0.60 10.64 -5.89
C THR A 75 -2.05 10.66 -6.36
N THR A 76 -2.68 9.50 -6.51
CA THR A 76 -4.11 9.40 -6.83
C THR A 76 -4.97 10.11 -5.79
N LEU A 77 -4.71 9.87 -4.50
CA LEU A 77 -5.44 10.49 -3.40
C LEU A 77 -5.22 12.00 -3.37
N TYR A 78 -3.99 12.46 -3.60
CA TYR A 78 -3.67 13.88 -3.68
C TYR A 78 -4.40 14.59 -4.84
N GLN A 79 -4.47 13.96 -6.02
CA GLN A 79 -5.16 14.50 -7.19
C GLN A 79 -6.68 14.70 -6.97
N ILE A 80 -7.28 13.91 -6.09
CA ILE A 80 -8.68 14.04 -5.71
C ILE A 80 -8.91 14.88 -4.45
N GLY A 81 -7.87 15.57 -3.97
CA GLY A 81 -7.95 16.54 -2.87
C GLY A 81 -7.73 15.98 -1.47
N ILE A 82 -7.16 14.78 -1.34
CA ILE A 82 -6.85 14.17 -0.03
C ILE A 82 -5.36 14.29 0.27
N ASP A 83 -4.99 14.94 1.38
CA ASP A 83 -3.61 15.01 1.88
C ASP A 83 -3.23 13.71 2.59
N ALA A 84 -3.00 12.67 1.79
CA ALA A 84 -2.57 11.37 2.28
C ALA A 84 -1.04 11.27 2.39
N ARG A 85 -0.56 10.40 3.27
CA ARG A 85 0.86 10.17 3.55
C ARG A 85 1.21 8.69 3.55
N ILE A 86 2.42 8.37 3.13
CA ILE A 86 2.92 7.00 3.05
C ILE A 86 3.54 6.60 4.39
N LYS A 87 2.95 5.62 5.06
CA LYS A 87 3.56 4.93 6.19
C LYS A 87 4.26 3.66 5.70
N TRP A 88 5.59 3.66 5.77
CA TRP A 88 6.37 2.48 5.41
C TRP A 88 5.92 1.25 6.23
N PRO A 89 5.85 0.05 5.64
CA PRO A 89 6.20 -0.22 4.25
C PRO A 89 5.02 -0.15 3.25
N ASN A 90 3.75 -0.11 3.69
CA ASN A 90 2.64 -0.47 2.82
C ASN A 90 1.30 0.19 3.16
N ASP A 91 1.27 1.13 4.08
CA ASP A 91 0.06 1.79 4.51
C ASP A 91 -0.01 3.24 4.01
N ILE A 92 -1.20 3.69 3.66
CA ILE A 92 -1.46 5.08 3.32
C ILE A 92 -2.39 5.65 4.38
N LEU A 93 -2.01 6.79 4.95
CA LEU A 93 -2.68 7.43 6.07
C LEU A 93 -3.19 8.82 5.71
N VAL A 94 -4.26 9.24 6.37
CA VAL A 94 -4.73 10.63 6.47
C VAL A 94 -4.87 10.92 7.96
N LEU A 95 -4.16 11.93 8.48
CA LEU A 95 -4.16 12.29 9.90
C LEU A 95 -4.01 11.06 10.83
N ASP A 96 -3.01 10.23 10.58
CA ASP A 96 -2.71 8.99 11.31
C ASP A 96 -3.72 7.85 11.15
N LYS A 97 -4.83 8.04 10.43
CA LYS A 97 -5.84 7.01 10.15
C LYS A 97 -5.61 6.36 8.80
N LYS A 98 -5.71 5.05 8.75
CA LYS A 98 -5.44 4.28 7.53
C LYS A 98 -6.59 4.40 6.52
N ILE A 99 -6.29 4.91 5.31
CA ILE A 99 -7.23 5.02 4.19
C ILE A 99 -7.01 3.92 3.15
N ALA A 100 -5.76 3.48 2.96
CA ALA A 100 -5.44 2.43 2.00
C ALA A 100 -4.32 1.52 2.51
N GLY A 101 -4.27 0.31 1.97
CA GLY A 101 -3.23 -0.67 2.22
C GLY A 101 -2.80 -1.39 0.95
N ILE A 102 -1.53 -1.74 0.88
CA ILE A 102 -0.90 -2.39 -0.26
C ILE A 102 -0.38 -3.76 0.18
N LEU A 103 -0.63 -4.78 -0.64
CA LEU A 103 -0.10 -6.13 -0.45
C LEU A 103 0.49 -6.63 -1.76
N ILE A 104 1.79 -6.87 -1.81
CA ILE A 104 2.46 -7.41 -2.99
C ILE A 104 2.86 -8.85 -2.68
N GLU A 105 2.41 -9.78 -3.52
CA GLU A 105 2.78 -11.19 -3.49
C GLU A 105 3.41 -11.59 -4.83
N THR A 106 4.40 -12.45 -4.79
CA THR A 106 5.07 -12.93 -6.02
C THR A 106 4.43 -14.21 -6.54
N SER A 107 4.41 -14.38 -7.86
CA SER A 107 3.94 -15.58 -8.54
C SER A 107 4.84 -15.84 -9.77
N GLY A 108 5.93 -16.58 -9.58
CA GLY A 108 6.95 -16.79 -10.60
C GLY A 108 7.67 -15.48 -10.94
N LYS A 109 7.58 -15.05 -12.21
CA LYS A 109 8.15 -13.77 -12.69
C LYS A 109 7.20 -12.57 -12.54
N ASP A 110 6.01 -12.80 -12.01
CA ASP A 110 4.98 -11.80 -11.85
C ASP A 110 4.81 -11.41 -10.39
N ALA A 111 4.42 -10.17 -10.16
CA ALA A 111 3.92 -9.66 -8.91
C ALA A 111 2.40 -9.46 -9.00
N ILE A 112 1.70 -9.83 -7.95
CA ILE A 112 0.30 -9.53 -7.74
C ILE A 112 0.22 -8.38 -6.76
N VAL A 113 -0.12 -7.20 -7.28
CA VAL A 113 -0.24 -5.97 -6.51
C VAL A 113 -1.66 -5.80 -6.02
N GLY A 114 -1.91 -6.17 -4.76
CA GLY A 114 -3.18 -5.94 -4.08
C GLY A 114 -3.25 -4.54 -3.51
N ILE A 115 -4.34 -3.84 -3.79
CA ILE A 115 -4.61 -2.51 -3.27
C ILE A 115 -6.03 -2.50 -2.71
N GLY A 116 -6.14 -2.14 -1.43
CA GLY A 116 -7.40 -1.86 -0.76
C GLY A 116 -7.51 -0.37 -0.44
N VAL A 117 -8.59 0.29 -0.87
CA VAL A 117 -8.87 1.69 -0.52
C VAL A 117 -10.27 1.79 0.09
N ASN A 118 -10.37 2.43 1.23
CA ASN A 118 -11.63 2.71 1.89
C ASN A 118 -12.35 3.86 1.16
N ILE A 119 -13.47 3.59 0.49
CA ILE A 119 -14.28 4.61 -0.18
C ILE A 119 -15.42 5.05 0.73
N ASN A 120 -16.30 4.12 1.11
CA ASN A 120 -17.40 4.40 2.03
C ASN A 120 -16.93 4.32 3.49
N LYS A 121 -17.76 4.83 4.40
CA LYS A 121 -17.45 4.86 5.83
C LYS A 121 -17.04 3.49 6.37
N VAL A 122 -15.94 3.46 7.11
CA VAL A 122 -15.44 2.26 7.80
C VAL A 122 -15.66 2.36 9.30
N PRO A 123 -16.07 1.26 9.96
CA PRO A 123 -16.38 1.25 11.40
C PRO A 123 -15.13 0.97 12.26
N LEU A 124 -13.97 1.53 11.89
CA LEU A 124 -12.69 1.34 12.59
C LEU A 124 -12.14 2.70 13.02
N GLU A 125 -11.83 2.85 14.30
CA GLU A 125 -11.31 4.11 14.86
C GLU A 125 -9.98 4.55 14.22
N MET A 126 -9.09 3.59 13.95
CA MET A 126 -7.77 3.82 13.35
C MET A 126 -7.79 3.82 11.82
N ALA A 127 -8.97 3.90 11.21
CA ALA A 127 -9.14 3.99 9.76
C ALA A 127 -10.02 5.17 9.39
N THR A 128 -9.84 5.64 8.15
CA THR A 128 -10.71 6.62 7.50
C THR A 128 -11.04 6.17 6.09
N SER A 129 -11.85 6.94 5.37
CA SER A 129 -12.30 6.65 4.01
C SER A 129 -12.48 7.92 3.21
N LEU A 130 -12.60 7.81 1.87
CA LEU A 130 -12.90 8.96 1.01
C LEU A 130 -14.13 9.73 1.50
N ALA A 131 -15.21 9.01 1.83
CA ALA A 131 -16.47 9.61 2.30
C ALA A 131 -16.28 10.33 3.65
N GLN A 132 -15.45 9.83 4.56
CA GLN A 132 -15.15 10.47 5.84
C GLN A 132 -14.27 11.71 5.68
N GLU A 133 -13.45 11.75 4.62
CA GLU A 133 -12.64 12.91 4.21
C GLU A 133 -13.42 13.88 3.28
N GLY A 134 -14.73 13.68 3.12
CA GLY A 134 -15.60 14.59 2.34
C GLY A 134 -15.59 14.34 0.83
N ILE A 135 -14.96 13.28 0.34
CA ILE A 135 -14.91 12.94 -1.09
C ILE A 135 -15.89 11.82 -1.41
N GLN A 136 -16.77 12.07 -2.39
CA GLN A 136 -17.66 11.06 -2.95
C GLN A 136 -17.15 10.61 -4.32
N MET A 137 -16.80 9.34 -4.44
CA MET A 137 -16.26 8.77 -5.67
C MET A 137 -16.72 7.32 -5.84
N SER A 138 -16.99 6.93 -7.09
CA SER A 138 -17.31 5.53 -7.39
C SER A 138 -16.04 4.67 -7.39
N GLN A 139 -16.20 3.36 -7.12
CA GLN A 139 -15.12 2.37 -7.23
C GLN A 139 -14.47 2.42 -8.63
N ASN A 140 -15.28 2.55 -9.69
CA ASN A 140 -14.79 2.59 -11.07
C ASN A 140 -13.94 3.82 -11.36
N SER A 141 -14.39 4.99 -10.92
CA SER A 141 -13.65 6.24 -11.10
C SER A 141 -12.32 6.19 -10.35
N LEU A 142 -12.31 5.75 -9.09
CA LEU A 142 -11.08 5.60 -8.32
C LEU A 142 -10.12 4.60 -8.95
N LEU A 143 -10.63 3.46 -9.43
CA LEU A 143 -9.81 2.45 -10.11
C LEU A 143 -9.14 3.01 -11.38
N THR A 144 -9.86 3.82 -12.16
CA THR A 144 -9.31 4.44 -13.37
C THR A 144 -8.15 5.38 -13.02
N HIS A 145 -8.37 6.33 -12.10
CA HIS A 145 -7.32 7.25 -11.64
C HIS A 145 -6.11 6.50 -11.06
N LEU A 146 -6.36 5.47 -10.25
CA LEU A 146 -5.30 4.66 -9.66
C LEU A 146 -4.49 3.92 -10.71
N TYR A 147 -5.14 3.35 -11.71
CA TYR A 147 -4.45 2.63 -12.79
C TYR A 147 -3.61 3.57 -13.64
N GLU A 148 -4.15 4.74 -14.02
CA GLU A 148 -3.41 5.77 -14.75
C GLU A 148 -2.18 6.23 -13.98
N SER A 149 -2.36 6.61 -12.71
CA SER A 149 -1.25 7.00 -11.84
C SER A 149 -0.19 5.91 -11.66
N LEU A 150 -0.61 4.64 -11.61
CA LEU A 150 0.32 3.50 -11.51
C LEU A 150 1.11 3.32 -12.80
N MET A 151 0.47 3.41 -13.97
CA MET A 151 1.16 3.30 -15.25
C MET A 151 2.15 4.45 -15.46
N ASP A 152 1.77 5.67 -15.13
CA ASP A 152 2.66 6.83 -15.18
C ASP A 152 3.87 6.64 -14.25
N THR A 153 3.61 6.21 -13.01
CA THR A 153 4.67 6.01 -12.01
C THR A 153 5.65 4.91 -12.42
N LEU A 154 5.16 3.82 -13.04
CA LEU A 154 6.00 2.77 -13.60
C LEU A 154 6.95 3.28 -14.70
N GLY A 155 6.54 4.32 -15.44
CA GLY A 155 7.36 4.98 -16.46
C GLY A 155 8.39 5.98 -15.91
N TYR A 156 8.35 6.34 -14.62
CA TYR A 156 9.28 7.30 -14.07
C TYR A 156 10.63 6.68 -13.69
N PRO A 157 11.74 7.45 -13.82
CA PRO A 157 13.02 7.04 -13.26
C PRO A 157 12.91 6.82 -11.73
N LYS A 158 13.56 5.77 -11.20
CA LYS A 158 13.56 5.46 -9.76
C LYS A 158 13.93 6.67 -8.87
N LYS A 159 14.83 7.54 -9.34
CA LYS A 159 15.19 8.79 -8.64
C LYS A 159 13.97 9.69 -8.42
N LYS A 160 13.17 9.94 -9.47
CA LYS A 160 11.94 10.76 -9.38
C LYS A 160 10.91 10.13 -8.42
N ILE A 161 10.74 8.81 -8.50
CA ILE A 161 9.81 8.09 -7.62
C ILE A 161 10.23 8.25 -6.14
N ARG A 162 11.53 8.12 -5.85
CA ARG A 162 12.06 8.33 -4.48
C ARG A 162 11.85 9.78 -3.99
N GLU A 163 12.01 10.77 -4.85
CA GLU A 163 11.74 12.17 -4.52
C GLU A 163 10.27 12.37 -4.16
N ILE A 164 9.35 11.84 -4.95
CA ILE A 164 7.91 11.90 -4.64
C ILE A 164 7.63 11.15 -3.34
N TYR A 165 8.18 9.94 -3.15
CA TYR A 165 8.00 9.16 -1.92
C TYR A 165 8.43 9.95 -0.69
N ARG A 166 9.59 10.62 -0.73
CA ARG A 166 10.09 11.44 0.40
C ARG A 166 9.12 12.57 0.75
N ASN A 167 8.57 13.25 -0.27
CA ASN A 167 7.62 14.35 -0.06
C ASN A 167 6.32 13.91 0.59
N PHE A 168 5.88 12.68 0.31
CA PHE A 168 4.66 12.11 0.88
C PHE A 168 4.92 11.17 2.07
N SER A 169 6.16 10.98 2.49
CA SER A 169 6.47 10.05 3.57
C SER A 169 5.98 10.57 4.92
N HIS A 170 5.22 9.72 5.62
CA HIS A 170 4.87 9.91 7.03
C HIS A 170 5.96 9.36 7.97
N THR A 171 6.82 8.49 7.45
CA THR A 171 7.80 7.73 8.24
C THR A 171 9.15 8.42 8.33
N LEU A 172 9.63 9.04 7.24
CA LEU A 172 10.94 9.68 7.23
C LEU A 172 11.04 10.86 8.20
N GLY A 173 12.19 11.00 8.84
CA GLY A 173 12.45 11.98 9.89
C GLY A 173 11.96 11.59 11.28
N LYS A 174 11.18 10.50 11.42
CA LYS A 174 10.66 10.05 12.71
C LYS A 174 11.52 8.98 13.36
N GLN A 175 11.49 8.94 14.69
CA GLN A 175 12.02 7.82 15.45
C GLN A 175 11.05 6.65 15.32
N VAL A 176 11.55 5.53 14.83
CA VAL A 176 10.77 4.33 14.56
C VAL A 176 11.33 3.12 15.28
N LYS A 177 10.44 2.21 15.62
CA LYS A 177 10.72 0.87 16.09
C LYS A 177 10.27 -0.11 15.02
N ILE A 178 11.18 -0.87 14.46
CA ILE A 178 10.87 -1.91 13.50
C ILE A 178 10.91 -3.26 14.19
N GLN A 179 9.80 -3.97 14.15
CA GLN A 179 9.71 -5.34 14.60
C GLN A 179 9.94 -6.28 13.41
N LEU A 180 10.97 -7.11 13.47
CA LEU A 180 11.29 -8.12 12.47
C LEU A 180 11.51 -9.46 13.18
N ASN A 181 10.49 -10.31 13.16
CA ASN A 181 10.46 -11.55 13.97
C ASN A 181 10.70 -11.23 15.46
N GLU A 182 11.77 -11.78 16.05
CA GLU A 182 12.19 -11.53 17.44
C GLU A 182 13.16 -10.34 17.57
N GLU A 183 13.65 -9.79 16.45
CA GLU A 183 14.58 -8.66 16.46
C GLU A 183 13.82 -7.33 16.45
N GLU A 184 14.24 -6.41 17.29
CA GLU A 184 13.74 -5.05 17.40
C GLU A 184 14.84 -4.05 17.03
N ILE A 185 14.53 -3.16 16.08
CA ILE A 185 15.45 -2.13 15.62
C ILE A 185 14.84 -0.77 15.86
N ILE A 186 15.50 0.03 16.67
CA ILE A 186 15.07 1.40 16.98
C ILE A 186 16.08 2.37 16.39
N GLY A 187 15.58 3.45 15.75
CA GLY A 187 16.41 4.52 15.21
C GLY A 187 15.57 5.54 14.43
N ILE A 188 16.23 6.48 13.79
CA ILE A 188 15.55 7.49 12.95
C ILE A 188 15.47 6.98 11.52
N ALA A 189 14.28 6.98 10.94
CA ALA A 189 14.07 6.67 9.54
C ALA A 189 14.56 7.83 8.68
N VAL A 190 15.66 7.64 7.95
CA VAL A 190 16.32 8.76 7.24
C VAL A 190 16.04 8.79 5.75
N ASP A 191 15.86 7.63 5.10
CA ASP A 191 15.59 7.57 3.65
C ASP A 191 15.02 6.21 3.22
N ILE A 192 14.66 6.12 1.93
CA ILE A 192 14.38 4.87 1.20
C ILE A 192 15.53 4.65 0.21
N ASP A 193 16.10 3.45 0.17
CA ASP A 193 17.18 3.13 -0.76
C ASP A 193 16.68 2.84 -2.20
N ALA A 194 17.61 2.45 -3.07
CA ALA A 194 17.32 2.15 -4.47
C ALA A 194 16.43 0.91 -4.70
N ASP A 195 16.32 0.03 -3.69
CA ASP A 195 15.51 -1.20 -3.76
C ASP A 195 14.22 -1.09 -2.91
N GLY A 196 13.94 0.10 -2.35
CA GLY A 196 12.75 0.35 -1.53
C GLY A 196 12.89 -0.02 -0.05
N GLY A 197 14.09 -0.40 0.41
CA GLY A 197 14.39 -0.62 1.81
C GLY A 197 14.41 0.67 2.61
N LEU A 198 13.90 0.65 3.85
CA LEU A 198 13.98 1.77 4.77
C LEU A 198 15.40 1.85 5.35
N LEU A 199 16.00 3.03 5.28
CA LEU A 199 17.29 3.32 5.90
C LEU A 199 17.05 3.93 7.29
N ILE A 200 17.57 3.26 8.31
CA ILE A 200 17.47 3.69 9.70
C ILE A 200 18.84 4.06 10.21
N GLN A 201 18.95 5.28 10.73
CA GLN A 201 20.11 5.78 11.47
C GLN A 201 19.98 5.39 12.93
N ARG A 202 20.96 4.62 13.43
CA ARG A 202 21.14 4.35 14.85
C ARG A 202 22.58 4.68 15.21
N ASP A 203 22.77 5.63 16.09
CA ASP A 203 24.08 6.17 16.43
C ASP A 203 24.83 6.65 15.15
N SER A 204 26.03 6.17 14.92
CA SER A 204 26.82 6.45 13.71
C SER A 204 26.62 5.43 12.59
N GLN A 205 25.69 4.48 12.74
CA GLN A 205 25.48 3.39 11.77
C GLN A 205 24.18 3.55 11.00
N LEU A 206 24.23 3.23 9.71
CA LEU A 206 23.06 3.17 8.84
C LEU A 206 22.67 1.71 8.60
N LYS A 207 21.45 1.32 9.00
CA LYS A 207 20.93 -0.04 8.79
C LYS A 207 19.81 -0.01 7.74
N LYS A 208 19.89 -0.89 6.74
CA LYS A 208 18.85 -1.10 5.73
C LYS A 208 17.87 -2.16 6.22
N ILE A 209 16.57 -1.83 6.14
CA ILE A 209 15.45 -2.70 6.50
C ILE A 209 14.58 -2.92 5.26
N VAL A 210 14.36 -4.16 4.87
CA VAL A 210 13.57 -4.51 3.67
C VAL A 210 12.14 -4.98 4.01
N ALA A 211 11.90 -5.36 5.28
CA ALA A 211 10.60 -5.83 5.76
C ALA A 211 10.47 -5.54 7.26
N GLY A 212 9.28 -5.67 7.81
CA GLY A 212 8.98 -5.50 9.22
C GLY A 212 7.72 -4.67 9.46
N ASP A 213 7.27 -4.62 10.73
CA ASP A 213 6.24 -3.70 11.18
C ASP A 213 6.90 -2.42 11.71
N CYS A 214 6.44 -1.28 11.22
CA CYS A 214 6.94 0.03 11.61
C CYS A 214 6.00 0.68 12.63
N LEU A 215 6.49 0.89 13.85
CA LEU A 215 5.81 1.58 14.93
C LEU A 215 6.50 2.92 15.16
N TYR A 216 5.73 3.96 15.49
CA TYR A 216 6.30 5.26 15.87
C TYR A 216 6.49 5.32 17.37
N MET A 217 7.65 5.80 17.81
CA MET A 217 7.98 5.87 19.25
C MET A 217 7.10 6.87 19.99
N ASP A 218 6.65 7.94 19.32
CA ASP A 218 5.76 8.96 19.92
C ASP A 218 4.33 8.44 20.19
N SER A 219 3.95 7.32 19.55
CA SER A 219 2.65 6.67 19.75
C SER A 219 2.67 5.55 20.80
N ILE A 220 3.83 5.20 21.30
CA ILE A 220 3.96 4.26 22.42
C ILE A 220 3.69 5.06 23.70
N LYS A 221 2.40 5.11 24.11
CA LYS A 221 2.08 5.56 25.47
C LYS A 221 2.89 4.71 26.43
N LYS A 222 3.61 5.35 27.34
CA LYS A 222 4.13 4.69 28.52
C LYS A 222 2.90 4.18 29.29
N ASP A 223 2.67 2.89 29.21
CA ASP A 223 1.84 2.23 30.21
C ASP A 223 2.65 2.29 31.51
N ASP A 224 2.26 3.23 32.37
CA ASP A 224 2.67 3.30 33.78
C ASP A 224 1.89 2.25 34.58
#